data_ce6ea3d596a8470cbe8f9b0ff396d5ce
#
_entry.id   ce6ea3d596a8470cbe8f9b0ff396d5ce
#
_cell.length_a   1.000
_cell.length_b   1.000
_cell.length_c   1.000
_cell.angle_alpha   90.00
_cell.angle_beta   90.00
_cell.angle_gamma   90.00
#
_symmetry.space_group_name_H-M   'P 1'
#
loop_
_entity.id
_entity.type
_entity.pdbx_description
1 polymer ?
#
loop_
_entity_poly.entity_id
_entity_poly.type
_entity_poly.pdbx_seq_one_letter_code
_entity_poly.pdbx_strand_id
1 'polypeptide(L)'
;MLKYSIKRILLAFVTAFIILTLTFFLIKALPASVPASTVPSSTYAYCLEQVEEGYFVDKPEIHEELGRLLFEWHEHGADHYFYVKPSFDQYIAWVKNIFTKWEWGRSTSIEPNSNAIHIIFERLPVSFSVNIISVVLSVPLGILFGIIAGLKKNTWIDHTISTLVMVFISIPSFVIIVFLIYWFAFKGSLPTMWPTQDAALGRRVAAYIIPVMALSFGSICGYTRFVRAELCEVMSSEYLLLARTKGLTKNQAITRHALRNAFVPILPSILAEFIGVFSGSMVLESLYNIPGIGNLYIKSLTANPRDLNVLLVDMAVFTIVGLLAGIVLDLSYGFIDPRIRMGEKNA
;
A
#
# COMPACT_ATOMS: atom_id res chain seq x y z
N MET A 1 -20.98 -8.12 19.32
CA MET A 1 -19.63 -7.60 19.11
C MET A 1 -18.57 -8.72 19.11
N LEU A 2 -18.32 -9.47 20.20
CA LEU A 2 -17.29 -10.50 20.22
C LEU A 2 -17.47 -11.57 19.14
N LYS A 3 -18.69 -12.14 18.99
CA LYS A 3 -19.00 -13.13 17.93
C LYS A 3 -18.79 -12.57 16.52
N TYR A 4 -19.14 -11.31 16.29
CA TYR A 4 -18.92 -10.61 15.03
C TYR A 4 -17.42 -10.44 14.75
N SER A 5 -16.65 -9.95 15.74
CA SER A 5 -15.20 -9.77 15.59
C SER A 5 -14.49 -11.09 15.31
N ILE A 6 -14.83 -12.18 16.03
CA ILE A 6 -14.26 -13.50 15.77
C ILE A 6 -14.58 -13.98 14.36
N LYS A 7 -15.84 -13.83 13.90
CA LYS A 7 -16.23 -14.20 12.54
C LYS A 7 -15.45 -13.42 11.48
N ARG A 8 -15.24 -12.10 11.68
CA ARG A 8 -14.47 -11.25 10.77
C ARG A 8 -13.00 -11.65 10.70
N ILE A 9 -12.39 -11.92 11.86
CA ILE A 9 -11.01 -12.39 11.93
C ILE A 9 -10.85 -13.74 11.21
N LEU A 10 -11.74 -14.70 11.47
CA LEU A 10 -11.72 -16.01 10.79
C LEU A 10 -11.89 -15.86 9.26
N LEU A 11 -12.83 -15.04 8.82
CA LEU A 11 -13.02 -14.78 7.39
C LEU A 11 -11.78 -14.13 6.76
N ALA A 12 -11.12 -13.20 7.45
CA ALA A 12 -9.90 -12.58 6.96
C ALA A 12 -8.76 -13.60 6.82
N PHE A 13 -8.62 -14.55 7.76
CA PHE A 13 -7.66 -15.65 7.63
C PHE A 13 -7.94 -16.54 6.43
N VAL A 14 -9.20 -16.92 6.21
CA VAL A 14 -9.60 -17.73 5.04
C VAL A 14 -9.31 -16.96 3.75
N THR A 15 -9.67 -15.67 3.70
CA THR A 15 -9.42 -14.81 2.55
C THR A 15 -7.92 -14.64 2.30
N ALA A 16 -7.12 -14.41 3.34
CA ALA A 16 -5.67 -14.34 3.23
C ALA A 16 -5.09 -15.61 2.64
N PHE A 17 -5.50 -16.76 3.17
CA PHE A 17 -5.03 -18.05 2.69
C PHE A 17 -5.35 -18.28 1.21
N ILE A 18 -6.57 -17.97 0.78
CA ILE A 18 -6.99 -18.09 -0.63
C ILE A 18 -6.17 -17.15 -1.52
N ILE A 19 -6.07 -15.87 -1.15
CA ILE A 19 -5.35 -14.86 -1.94
C ILE A 19 -3.87 -15.22 -2.04
N LEU A 20 -3.22 -15.56 -0.93
CA LEU A 20 -1.80 -15.92 -0.92
C LEU A 20 -1.53 -17.19 -1.74
N THR A 21 -2.40 -18.18 -1.66
CA THR A 21 -2.32 -19.40 -2.48
C THR A 21 -2.40 -19.07 -3.96
N LEU A 22 -3.40 -18.30 -4.37
CA LEU A 22 -3.57 -17.88 -5.78
C LEU A 22 -2.38 -17.04 -6.26
N THR A 23 -1.93 -16.09 -5.44
CA THR A 23 -0.77 -15.25 -5.74
C THR A 23 0.49 -16.08 -5.92
N PHE A 24 0.72 -17.08 -5.05
CA PHE A 24 1.86 -17.99 -5.16
C PHE A 24 1.86 -18.70 -6.53
N PHE A 25 0.76 -19.35 -6.90
CA PHE A 25 0.69 -20.08 -8.17
C PHE A 25 0.79 -19.15 -9.38
N LEU A 26 0.21 -17.95 -9.34
CA LEU A 26 0.34 -16.96 -10.41
C LEU A 26 1.79 -16.51 -10.60
N ILE A 27 2.50 -16.21 -9.52
CA ILE A 27 3.91 -15.78 -9.59
C ILE A 27 4.81 -16.94 -10.00
N LYS A 28 4.60 -18.14 -9.46
CA LYS A 28 5.40 -19.33 -9.83
C LYS A 28 5.06 -19.91 -11.21
N ALA A 29 4.03 -19.42 -11.89
CA ALA A 29 3.81 -19.69 -13.31
C ALA A 29 4.78 -18.90 -14.21
N LEU A 30 5.41 -17.83 -13.69
CA LEU A 30 6.48 -17.12 -14.40
C LEU A 30 7.77 -17.95 -14.38
N PRO A 31 8.62 -17.82 -15.42
CA PRO A 31 9.89 -18.56 -15.49
C PRO A 31 10.78 -18.27 -14.28
N ALA A 32 11.17 -19.31 -13.54
CA ALA A 32 12.13 -19.20 -12.47
C ALA A 32 13.51 -18.77 -12.99
N SER A 33 14.26 -18.07 -12.18
CA SER A 33 15.60 -17.58 -12.46
C SER A 33 16.49 -17.75 -11.23
N VAL A 34 17.80 -17.80 -11.49
CA VAL A 34 18.85 -17.76 -10.47
C VAL A 34 19.52 -16.38 -10.45
N PRO A 35 20.20 -15.99 -9.35
CA PRO A 35 20.91 -14.72 -9.29
C PRO A 35 21.90 -14.58 -10.47
N ALA A 36 21.87 -13.44 -11.14
CA ALA A 36 22.85 -13.07 -12.14
C ALA A 36 24.11 -12.56 -11.43
N SER A 37 24.91 -13.47 -10.91
CA SER A 37 26.16 -13.13 -10.25
C SER A 37 27.35 -13.23 -11.20
N THR A 38 28.28 -12.29 -11.09
CA THR A 38 29.60 -12.37 -11.73
C THR A 38 30.50 -13.42 -11.10
N VAL A 39 30.12 -13.93 -9.92
CA VAL A 39 30.83 -14.99 -9.19
C VAL A 39 29.98 -16.26 -9.22
N PRO A 40 30.29 -17.26 -10.05
CA PRO A 40 29.49 -18.47 -10.19
C PRO A 40 29.29 -19.25 -8.89
N SER A 41 30.28 -19.22 -7.96
CA SER A 41 30.17 -19.87 -6.66
C SER A 41 29.06 -19.29 -5.76
N SER A 42 28.71 -18.02 -5.90
CA SER A 42 27.59 -17.43 -5.18
C SER A 42 26.23 -17.91 -5.69
N THR A 43 26.11 -18.14 -7.00
CA THR A 43 24.92 -18.75 -7.61
C THR A 43 24.79 -20.20 -7.18
N TYR A 44 25.90 -20.94 -7.13
CA TYR A 44 25.93 -22.31 -6.61
C TYR A 44 25.45 -22.39 -5.14
N ALA A 45 25.99 -21.52 -4.27
CA ALA A 45 25.56 -21.44 -2.88
C ALA A 45 24.05 -21.15 -2.75
N TYR A 46 23.53 -20.21 -3.56
CA TYR A 46 22.09 -19.95 -3.62
C TYR A 46 21.30 -21.19 -4.05
N CYS A 47 21.75 -21.92 -5.08
CA CYS A 47 21.06 -23.12 -5.56
C CYS A 47 21.04 -24.22 -4.50
N LEU A 48 22.14 -24.45 -3.77
CA LEU A 48 22.20 -25.42 -2.68
C LEU A 48 21.18 -25.08 -1.56
N GLU A 49 21.11 -23.81 -1.19
CA GLU A 49 20.15 -23.35 -0.19
C GLU A 49 18.71 -23.53 -0.65
N GLN A 50 18.41 -23.31 -1.95
CA GLN A 50 17.07 -23.56 -2.51
C GLN A 50 16.74 -25.07 -2.54
N VAL A 51 17.72 -25.95 -2.62
CA VAL A 51 17.53 -27.40 -2.47
C VAL A 51 17.18 -27.75 -1.03
N GLU A 52 17.89 -27.20 -0.04
CA GLU A 52 17.62 -27.42 1.38
C GLU A 52 16.24 -26.86 1.79
N GLU A 53 15.82 -25.74 1.22
CA GLU A 53 14.51 -25.15 1.44
C GLU A 53 13.38 -25.90 0.71
N GLY A 54 13.73 -26.79 -0.21
CA GLY A 54 12.76 -27.66 -0.90
C GLY A 54 12.18 -27.08 -2.20
N TYR A 55 12.76 -26.03 -2.78
CA TYR A 55 12.32 -25.41 -4.03
C TYR A 55 13.00 -26.00 -5.26
N PHE A 56 14.27 -26.42 -5.14
CA PHE A 56 15.04 -26.99 -6.24
C PHE A 56 15.38 -28.46 -5.98
N VAL A 57 15.83 -29.12 -7.03
CA VAL A 57 16.42 -30.47 -7.01
C VAL A 57 17.80 -30.38 -7.62
N ASP A 58 18.77 -30.98 -6.94
CA ASP A 58 20.13 -31.20 -7.46
C ASP A 58 20.25 -32.63 -8.00
N LYS A 59 20.85 -32.80 -9.17
CA LYS A 59 21.10 -34.10 -9.81
C LYS A 59 22.54 -34.17 -10.30
N PRO A 60 23.19 -35.36 -10.23
CA PRO A 60 24.56 -35.56 -10.72
C PRO A 60 24.64 -35.68 -12.26
N GLU A 61 23.49 -35.88 -12.93
CA GLU A 61 23.37 -36.03 -14.37
C GLU A 61 22.23 -35.17 -14.92
N ILE A 62 22.28 -34.89 -16.23
CA ILE A 62 21.20 -34.13 -16.90
C ILE A 62 19.95 -34.99 -17.02
N HIS A 63 18.82 -34.46 -16.56
CA HIS A 63 17.50 -35.07 -16.62
C HIS A 63 16.53 -34.20 -17.41
N GLU A 64 16.36 -34.43 -18.71
CA GLU A 64 15.44 -33.67 -19.56
C GLU A 64 13.98 -33.75 -19.09
N GLU A 65 13.59 -34.83 -18.43
CA GLU A 65 12.25 -35.05 -17.86
C GLU A 65 11.90 -34.12 -16.68
N LEU A 66 12.90 -33.53 -16.04
CA LEU A 66 12.71 -32.56 -14.94
C LEU A 66 12.46 -31.13 -15.42
N GLY A 67 12.42 -30.91 -16.72
CA GLY A 67 12.15 -29.62 -17.34
C GLY A 67 13.42 -28.81 -17.58
N ARG A 68 13.30 -27.47 -17.51
CA ARG A 68 14.41 -26.56 -17.85
C ARG A 68 15.51 -26.60 -16.79
N LEU A 69 16.74 -26.90 -17.21
CA LEU A 69 17.94 -26.68 -16.42
C LEU A 69 18.09 -25.19 -16.05
N LEU A 70 18.26 -24.88 -14.77
CA LEU A 70 18.43 -23.52 -14.27
C LEU A 70 19.89 -23.12 -14.17
N PHE A 71 20.74 -24.00 -13.61
CA PHE A 71 22.14 -23.75 -13.35
C PHE A 71 22.90 -25.07 -13.35
N GLU A 72 24.13 -25.05 -13.85
CA GLU A 72 25.08 -26.15 -13.80
C GLU A 72 26.36 -25.72 -13.08
N TRP A 73 26.91 -26.62 -12.29
CA TRP A 73 28.14 -26.37 -11.55
C TRP A 73 29.00 -27.63 -11.58
N HIS A 74 30.26 -27.45 -11.94
CA HIS A 74 31.27 -28.51 -11.99
C HIS A 74 32.32 -28.23 -10.94
N GLU A 75 32.46 -29.10 -9.95
CA GLU A 75 33.46 -29.03 -8.90
C GLU A 75 34.24 -30.34 -8.84
N HIS A 76 35.53 -30.30 -8.51
CA HIS A 76 36.53 -31.38 -8.46
C HIS A 76 35.93 -32.80 -8.28
N GLY A 77 35.29 -33.36 -9.31
CA GLY A 77 34.78 -34.73 -9.33
C GLY A 77 33.28 -34.91 -9.05
N ALA A 78 32.52 -33.83 -8.92
CA ALA A 78 31.07 -33.88 -8.83
C ALA A 78 30.45 -32.85 -9.77
N ASP A 79 29.43 -33.27 -10.53
CA ASP A 79 28.64 -32.40 -11.36
C ASP A 79 27.27 -32.16 -10.69
N HIS A 80 26.82 -30.91 -10.72
CA HIS A 80 25.58 -30.49 -10.13
C HIS A 80 24.66 -29.83 -11.17
N TYR A 81 23.46 -30.36 -11.33
CA TYR A 81 22.45 -29.85 -12.26
C TYR A 81 21.16 -29.50 -11.49
N PHE A 82 20.84 -28.19 -11.43
CA PHE A 82 19.74 -27.70 -10.62
C PHE A 82 18.49 -27.49 -11.44
N TYR A 83 17.38 -28.08 -10.99
CA TYR A 83 16.05 -28.01 -11.59
C TYR A 83 15.02 -27.48 -10.60
N VAL A 84 13.98 -26.82 -11.12
CA VAL A 84 12.85 -26.35 -10.31
C VAL A 84 11.93 -27.51 -9.99
N LYS A 85 11.53 -27.65 -8.74
CA LYS A 85 10.47 -28.60 -8.36
C LYS A 85 9.11 -28.17 -8.92
N PRO A 86 8.15 -29.09 -9.08
CA PRO A 86 6.76 -28.76 -9.43
C PRO A 86 6.20 -27.69 -8.49
N SER A 87 5.37 -26.79 -9.03
CA SER A 87 4.87 -25.62 -8.26
C SER A 87 4.09 -26.04 -7.01
N PHE A 88 3.45 -27.20 -7.00
CA PHE A 88 2.74 -27.72 -5.84
C PHE A 88 3.71 -28.10 -4.70
N ASP A 89 4.82 -28.75 -5.02
CA ASP A 89 5.85 -29.11 -4.05
C ASP A 89 6.52 -27.87 -3.48
N GLN A 90 6.79 -26.87 -4.34
CA GLN A 90 7.29 -25.56 -3.91
C GLN A 90 6.29 -24.87 -2.96
N TYR A 91 4.98 -24.97 -3.22
CA TYR A 91 3.95 -24.39 -2.37
C TYR A 91 3.95 -25.02 -0.98
N ILE A 92 4.01 -26.34 -0.90
CA ILE A 92 4.09 -27.07 0.39
C ILE A 92 5.35 -26.66 1.15
N ALA A 93 6.52 -26.61 0.46
CA ALA A 93 7.77 -26.18 1.04
C ALA A 93 7.67 -24.71 1.54
N TRP A 94 7.10 -23.81 0.76
CA TRP A 94 6.92 -22.39 1.11
C TRP A 94 6.05 -22.23 2.36
N VAL A 95 4.89 -22.86 2.40
CA VAL A 95 4.01 -22.82 3.57
C VAL A 95 4.71 -23.40 4.80
N LYS A 96 5.38 -24.56 4.67
CA LYS A 96 6.14 -25.17 5.75
C LYS A 96 7.24 -24.22 6.26
N ASN A 97 8.04 -23.62 5.38
CA ASN A 97 9.15 -22.74 5.74
C ASN A 97 8.66 -21.48 6.46
N ILE A 98 7.53 -20.90 6.04
CA ILE A 98 6.91 -19.75 6.74
C ILE A 98 6.59 -20.12 8.18
N PHE A 99 5.90 -21.26 8.41
CA PHE A 99 5.44 -21.61 9.76
C PHE A 99 6.53 -22.19 10.66
N THR A 100 7.60 -22.76 10.10
CA THR A 100 8.65 -23.42 10.90
C THR A 100 9.90 -22.56 11.09
N LYS A 101 10.26 -21.75 10.07
CA LYS A 101 11.51 -21.00 10.04
C LYS A 101 11.29 -19.48 9.88
N TRP A 102 10.06 -19.01 9.65
CA TRP A 102 9.74 -17.65 9.23
C TRP A 102 10.45 -17.25 7.94
N GLU A 103 10.70 -18.21 7.06
CA GLU A 103 11.38 -18.01 5.77
C GLU A 103 10.33 -17.84 4.67
N TRP A 104 10.32 -16.65 4.07
CA TRP A 104 9.34 -16.28 3.04
C TRP A 104 9.89 -16.43 1.61
N GLY A 105 11.18 -16.72 1.50
CA GLY A 105 11.93 -16.83 0.25
C GLY A 105 13.06 -15.80 0.18
N ARG A 106 14.02 -16.07 -0.73
CA ARG A 106 15.24 -15.26 -0.88
C ARG A 106 15.24 -14.50 -2.19
N SER A 107 15.79 -13.29 -2.15
CA SER A 107 15.95 -12.42 -3.30
C SER A 107 16.92 -13.02 -4.31
N THR A 108 16.56 -12.92 -5.60
CA THR A 108 17.41 -13.35 -6.71
C THR A 108 18.18 -12.22 -7.35
N SER A 109 17.67 -10.98 -7.25
CA SER A 109 18.17 -9.88 -8.09
C SER A 109 18.30 -8.55 -7.32
N ILE A 110 17.36 -8.21 -6.45
CA ILE A 110 17.35 -6.92 -5.73
C ILE A 110 18.50 -6.86 -4.71
N GLU A 111 18.58 -7.85 -3.85
CA GLU A 111 19.65 -8.06 -2.87
C GLU A 111 19.95 -9.55 -2.81
N PRO A 112 20.77 -10.07 -3.74
CA PRO A 112 20.93 -11.50 -3.94
C PRO A 112 21.22 -12.27 -2.64
N ASN A 113 20.49 -13.35 -2.44
CA ASN A 113 20.55 -14.23 -1.27
C ASN A 113 20.03 -13.62 0.06
N SER A 114 19.55 -12.38 0.07
CA SER A 114 18.92 -11.78 1.26
C SER A 114 17.50 -12.30 1.44
N ASN A 115 17.04 -12.40 2.69
CA ASN A 115 15.66 -12.77 3.00
C ASN A 115 14.69 -11.70 2.51
N ALA A 116 13.71 -12.09 1.68
CA ALA A 116 12.77 -11.15 1.04
C ALA A 116 11.94 -10.36 2.05
N ILE A 117 11.55 -10.97 3.18
CA ILE A 117 10.78 -10.26 4.22
C ILE A 117 11.60 -9.16 4.89
N HIS A 118 12.90 -9.36 5.07
CA HIS A 118 13.80 -8.36 5.62
C HIS A 118 13.90 -7.13 4.71
N ILE A 119 14.09 -7.36 3.40
CA ILE A 119 14.13 -6.30 2.39
C ILE A 119 12.86 -5.43 2.44
N ILE A 120 11.69 -6.05 2.63
CA ILE A 120 10.42 -5.32 2.72
C ILE A 120 10.35 -4.49 4.00
N PHE A 121 10.70 -5.07 5.15
CA PHE A 121 10.66 -4.33 6.41
C PHE A 121 11.65 -3.17 6.47
N GLU A 122 12.76 -3.23 5.77
CA GLU A 122 13.69 -2.09 5.63
C GLU A 122 13.11 -0.96 4.77
N ARG A 123 12.26 -1.29 3.79
CA ARG A 123 11.64 -0.32 2.86
C ARG A 123 10.33 0.27 3.37
N LEU A 124 9.60 -0.49 4.19
CA LEU A 124 8.29 -0.11 4.73
C LEU A 124 8.30 1.26 5.44
N PRO A 125 9.28 1.61 6.31
CA PRO A 125 9.28 2.90 7.00
C PRO A 125 9.35 4.10 6.07
N VAL A 126 9.98 3.96 4.90
CA VAL A 126 10.09 5.06 3.91
C VAL A 126 8.72 5.32 3.28
N SER A 127 8.04 4.29 2.77
CA SER A 127 6.66 4.43 2.25
C SER A 127 5.72 4.96 3.31
N PHE A 128 5.79 4.40 4.53
CA PHE A 128 4.98 4.86 5.65
C PHE A 128 5.18 6.35 5.95
N SER A 129 6.44 6.82 6.00
CA SER A 129 6.76 8.23 6.32
C SER A 129 6.20 9.21 5.28
N VAL A 130 6.30 8.88 3.99
CA VAL A 130 5.75 9.73 2.92
C VAL A 130 4.24 9.78 2.98
N ASN A 131 3.61 8.61 3.14
CA ASN A 131 2.16 8.50 3.17
C ASN A 131 1.54 9.15 4.41
N ILE A 132 2.12 8.94 5.61
CA ILE A 132 1.58 9.53 6.85
C ILE A 132 1.64 11.07 6.81
N ILE A 133 2.74 11.64 6.30
CA ILE A 133 2.85 13.10 6.16
C ILE A 133 1.80 13.62 5.16
N SER A 134 1.58 12.88 4.06
CA SER A 134 0.54 13.23 3.09
C SER A 134 -0.86 13.22 3.71
N VAL A 135 -1.21 12.19 4.49
CA VAL A 135 -2.52 12.07 5.15
C VAL A 135 -2.71 13.16 6.20
N VAL A 136 -1.69 13.40 7.05
CA VAL A 136 -1.72 14.47 8.06
C VAL A 136 -1.89 15.85 7.44
N LEU A 137 -1.40 16.07 6.23
CA LEU A 137 -1.60 17.32 5.48
C LEU A 137 -2.96 17.35 4.78
N SER A 138 -3.31 16.30 4.06
CA SER A 138 -4.48 16.27 3.16
C SER A 138 -5.81 16.27 3.89
N VAL A 139 -5.95 15.46 4.94
CA VAL A 139 -7.23 15.32 5.66
C VAL A 139 -7.67 16.65 6.29
N PRO A 140 -6.86 17.36 7.08
CA PRO A 140 -7.27 18.65 7.64
C PRO A 140 -7.55 19.71 6.57
N LEU A 141 -6.74 19.79 5.51
CA LEU A 141 -6.96 20.75 4.43
C LEU A 141 -8.22 20.45 3.64
N GLY A 142 -8.48 19.17 3.31
CA GLY A 142 -9.70 18.77 2.62
C GLY A 142 -10.95 19.05 3.44
N ILE A 143 -10.91 18.76 4.73
CA ILE A 143 -12.00 19.10 5.67
C ILE A 143 -12.21 20.62 5.72
N LEU A 144 -11.15 21.40 5.86
CA LEU A 144 -11.23 22.87 5.92
C LEU A 144 -11.88 23.44 4.66
N PHE A 145 -11.39 23.04 3.47
CA PHE A 145 -11.96 23.52 2.21
C PHE A 145 -13.41 23.05 2.02
N GLY A 146 -13.74 21.82 2.44
CA GLY A 146 -15.11 21.29 2.40
C GLY A 146 -16.08 22.07 3.29
N ILE A 147 -15.64 22.43 4.53
CA ILE A 147 -16.42 23.27 5.44
C ILE A 147 -16.63 24.69 4.82
N ILE A 148 -15.55 25.28 4.31
CA ILE A 148 -15.65 26.63 3.68
C ILE A 148 -16.64 26.60 2.50
N ALA A 149 -16.52 25.63 1.61
CA ALA A 149 -17.40 25.49 0.46
C ALA A 149 -18.86 25.21 0.87
N GLY A 150 -19.09 24.32 1.85
CA GLY A 150 -20.41 23.98 2.35
C GLY A 150 -21.12 25.16 3.05
N LEU A 151 -20.39 25.91 3.91
CA LEU A 151 -20.93 27.09 4.57
C LEU A 151 -21.21 28.26 3.62
N LYS A 152 -20.47 28.35 2.52
CA LYS A 152 -20.59 29.37 1.47
C LYS A 152 -21.32 28.85 0.23
N LYS A 153 -22.17 27.81 0.41
CA LYS A 153 -22.94 27.19 -0.68
C LYS A 153 -23.53 28.22 -1.64
N ASN A 154 -23.43 27.97 -2.94
CA ASN A 154 -23.92 28.81 -4.04
C ASN A 154 -23.28 30.21 -4.10
N THR A 155 -22.14 30.46 -3.48
CA THR A 155 -21.37 31.67 -3.66
C THR A 155 -20.17 31.44 -4.61
N TRP A 156 -19.53 32.51 -5.04
CA TRP A 156 -18.35 32.41 -5.89
C TRP A 156 -17.22 31.59 -5.24
N ILE A 157 -17.08 31.63 -3.90
CA ILE A 157 -16.09 30.82 -3.15
C ILE A 157 -16.38 29.34 -3.31
N ASP A 158 -17.64 28.94 -3.13
CA ASP A 158 -18.08 27.55 -3.34
C ASP A 158 -17.83 27.11 -4.78
N HIS A 159 -18.22 27.92 -5.76
CA HIS A 159 -18.01 27.59 -7.17
C HIS A 159 -16.52 27.44 -7.51
N THR A 160 -15.66 28.35 -7.01
CA THR A 160 -14.21 28.27 -7.25
C THR A 160 -13.62 27.00 -6.64
N ILE A 161 -13.89 26.72 -5.36
CA ILE A 161 -13.38 25.51 -4.68
C ILE A 161 -13.88 24.26 -5.41
N SER A 162 -15.18 24.19 -5.71
CA SER A 162 -15.77 23.03 -6.38
C SER A 162 -15.21 22.81 -7.79
N THR A 163 -14.98 23.88 -8.55
CA THR A 163 -14.36 23.79 -9.88
C THR A 163 -12.91 23.30 -9.79
N LEU A 164 -12.12 23.86 -8.89
CA LEU A 164 -10.74 23.41 -8.67
C LEU A 164 -10.69 21.93 -8.25
N VAL A 165 -11.55 21.52 -7.33
CA VAL A 165 -11.68 20.13 -6.92
C VAL A 165 -12.01 19.22 -8.10
N MET A 166 -12.95 19.60 -8.97
CA MET A 166 -13.29 18.82 -10.16
C MET A 166 -12.12 18.68 -11.13
N VAL A 167 -11.37 19.76 -11.34
CA VAL A 167 -10.18 19.75 -12.20
C VAL A 167 -9.11 18.82 -11.62
N PHE A 168 -8.74 19.01 -10.35
CA PHE A 168 -7.64 18.25 -9.76
C PHE A 168 -7.98 16.79 -9.51
N ILE A 169 -9.20 16.43 -9.15
CA ILE A 169 -9.60 15.03 -8.97
C ILE A 169 -9.61 14.24 -10.29
N SER A 170 -9.75 14.94 -11.42
CA SER A 170 -9.71 14.34 -12.76
C SER A 170 -8.28 14.08 -13.25
N ILE A 171 -7.27 14.68 -12.62
CA ILE A 171 -5.86 14.51 -13.01
C ILE A 171 -5.27 13.33 -12.23
N PRO A 172 -4.75 12.28 -12.89
CA PRO A 172 -4.08 11.18 -12.21
C PRO A 172 -2.87 11.67 -11.40
N SER A 173 -2.64 11.09 -10.22
CA SER A 173 -1.55 11.50 -9.31
C SER A 173 -0.16 11.42 -9.96
N PHE A 174 0.06 10.47 -10.88
CA PHE A 174 1.33 10.37 -11.59
C PHE A 174 1.57 11.54 -12.57
N VAL A 175 0.53 12.15 -13.10
CA VAL A 175 0.67 13.37 -13.92
C VAL A 175 1.00 14.55 -13.02
N ILE A 176 0.37 14.63 -11.86
CA ILE A 176 0.64 15.69 -10.88
C ILE A 176 2.11 15.63 -10.43
N ILE A 177 2.64 14.44 -10.09
CA ILE A 177 4.04 14.36 -9.65
C ILE A 177 5.02 14.74 -10.75
N VAL A 178 4.80 14.35 -12.00
CA VAL A 178 5.66 14.74 -13.13
C VAL A 178 5.65 16.26 -13.33
N PHE A 179 4.46 16.88 -13.23
CA PHE A 179 4.32 18.34 -13.29
C PHE A 179 5.08 19.03 -12.15
N LEU A 180 4.96 18.52 -10.91
CA LEU A 180 5.67 19.06 -9.75
C LEU A 180 7.19 18.90 -9.88
N ILE A 181 7.68 17.74 -10.36
CA ILE A 181 9.11 17.53 -10.63
C ILE A 181 9.61 18.55 -11.65
N TYR A 182 8.86 18.73 -12.75
CA TYR A 182 9.27 19.68 -13.80
C TYR A 182 9.39 21.12 -13.27
N TRP A 183 8.37 21.62 -12.55
CA TRP A 183 8.36 23.00 -12.10
C TRP A 183 9.20 23.27 -10.85
N PHE A 184 9.19 22.38 -9.89
CA PHE A 184 9.84 22.62 -8.60
C PHE A 184 11.23 22.00 -8.47
N ALA A 185 11.53 20.96 -9.23
CA ALA A 185 12.85 20.35 -9.22
C ALA A 185 13.72 20.80 -10.42
N PHE A 186 13.28 20.59 -11.68
CA PHE A 186 14.07 20.98 -12.84
C PHE A 186 14.16 22.50 -13.06
N LYS A 187 13.08 23.23 -12.79
CA LYS A 187 13.05 24.71 -12.87
C LYS A 187 13.32 25.40 -11.53
N GLY A 188 13.16 24.68 -10.43
CA GLY A 188 13.35 25.15 -9.07
C GLY A 188 14.62 24.61 -8.42
N SER A 189 14.57 24.45 -7.10
CA SER A 189 15.70 23.99 -6.26
C SER A 189 15.43 22.69 -5.49
N LEU A 190 14.25 22.09 -5.66
CA LEU A 190 13.93 20.84 -4.99
C LEU A 190 14.63 19.64 -5.65
N PRO A 191 14.85 18.55 -4.91
CA PRO A 191 15.43 17.32 -5.48
C PRO A 191 14.59 16.76 -6.63
N THR A 192 15.24 16.30 -7.70
CA THR A 192 14.58 15.65 -8.84
C THR A 192 14.21 14.19 -8.58
N MET A 193 14.85 13.58 -7.59
CA MET A 193 14.63 12.20 -7.15
C MET A 193 14.95 12.07 -5.66
N TRP A 194 14.58 10.95 -5.08
CA TRP A 194 14.92 10.66 -3.68
C TRP A 194 16.42 10.61 -3.48
N PRO A 195 16.99 11.38 -2.53
CA PRO A 195 18.43 11.44 -2.29
C PRO A 195 18.94 10.19 -1.56
N THR A 196 20.22 9.93 -1.68
CA THR A 196 20.92 8.91 -0.89
C THR A 196 20.96 9.28 0.60
N GLN A 197 21.26 8.30 1.46
CA GLN A 197 21.31 8.51 2.91
C GLN A 197 22.41 9.48 3.35
N ASP A 198 23.49 9.59 2.56
CA ASP A 198 24.63 10.48 2.82
C ASP A 198 24.35 11.95 2.47
N ALA A 199 23.20 12.25 1.84
CA ALA A 199 22.85 13.61 1.47
C ALA A 199 22.58 14.48 2.71
N ALA A 200 22.89 15.78 2.62
CA ALA A 200 22.64 16.76 3.68
C ALA A 200 21.16 16.70 4.14
N LEU A 201 20.95 16.84 5.46
CA LEU A 201 19.62 16.74 6.07
C LEU A 201 18.57 17.62 5.38
N GLY A 202 18.92 18.87 5.05
CA GLY A 202 18.03 19.80 4.34
C GLY A 202 17.54 19.25 3.00
N ARG A 203 18.41 18.56 2.24
CA ARG A 203 18.05 17.95 0.96
C ARG A 203 17.15 16.74 1.15
N ARG A 204 17.41 15.92 2.21
CA ARG A 204 16.57 14.78 2.56
C ARG A 204 15.16 15.22 2.98
N VAL A 205 15.04 16.28 3.78
CA VAL A 205 13.74 16.84 4.16
C VAL A 205 13.02 17.45 2.94
N ALA A 206 13.74 18.21 2.09
CA ALA A 206 13.17 18.79 0.88
C ALA A 206 12.64 17.74 -0.11
N ALA A 207 13.19 16.51 -0.09
CA ALA A 207 12.74 15.42 -0.95
C ALA A 207 11.31 14.92 -0.65
N TYR A 208 10.80 15.17 0.55
CA TYR A 208 9.41 14.85 0.90
C TYR A 208 8.38 15.78 0.23
N ILE A 209 8.76 17.00 -0.12
CA ILE A 209 7.81 18.03 -0.58
C ILE A 209 7.03 17.56 -1.81
N ILE A 210 7.73 17.14 -2.86
CA ILE A 210 7.09 16.75 -4.13
C ILE A 210 6.17 15.51 -3.97
N PRO A 211 6.64 14.38 -3.40
CA PRO A 211 5.79 13.21 -3.23
C PRO A 211 4.58 13.47 -2.32
N VAL A 212 4.79 14.16 -1.19
CA VAL A 212 3.72 14.50 -0.26
C VAL A 212 2.67 15.38 -0.92
N MET A 213 3.07 16.41 -1.65
CA MET A 213 2.13 17.24 -2.41
C MET A 213 1.35 16.41 -3.43
N ALA A 214 2.04 15.58 -4.23
CA ALA A 214 1.40 14.79 -5.28
C ALA A 214 0.35 13.82 -4.71
N LEU A 215 0.64 13.15 -3.58
CA LEU A 215 -0.30 12.27 -2.90
C LEU A 215 -1.46 13.04 -2.26
N SER A 216 -1.17 14.21 -1.69
CA SER A 216 -2.18 15.00 -0.97
C SER A 216 -3.26 15.58 -1.86
N PHE A 217 -2.99 15.94 -3.12
CA PHE A 217 -3.97 16.58 -3.99
C PHE A 217 -5.27 15.76 -4.15
N GLY A 218 -5.15 14.46 -4.44
CA GLY A 218 -6.31 13.58 -4.59
C GLY A 218 -7.16 13.52 -3.32
N SER A 219 -6.52 13.32 -2.18
CA SER A 219 -7.18 13.22 -0.88
C SER A 219 -7.82 14.55 -0.46
N ILE A 220 -7.12 15.69 -0.64
CA ILE A 220 -7.69 17.03 -0.39
C ILE A 220 -8.98 17.21 -1.20
N CYS A 221 -8.96 16.90 -2.49
CA CYS A 221 -10.12 17.02 -3.36
C CYS A 221 -11.26 16.09 -2.93
N GLY A 222 -10.94 14.83 -2.60
CA GLY A 222 -11.90 13.84 -2.11
C GLY A 222 -12.61 14.31 -0.85
N TYR A 223 -11.85 14.70 0.18
CA TYR A 223 -12.42 15.19 1.44
C TYR A 223 -13.17 16.50 1.27
N THR A 224 -12.67 17.44 0.47
CA THR A 224 -13.36 18.70 0.19
C THR A 224 -14.75 18.43 -0.36
N ARG A 225 -14.86 17.56 -1.37
CA ARG A 225 -16.14 17.19 -1.99
C ARG A 225 -17.06 16.47 -1.01
N PHE A 226 -16.52 15.52 -0.25
CA PHE A 226 -17.29 14.72 0.69
C PHE A 226 -17.83 15.59 1.83
N VAL A 227 -16.99 16.34 2.51
CA VAL A 227 -17.37 17.24 3.63
C VAL A 227 -18.37 18.29 3.18
N ARG A 228 -18.15 18.88 1.97
CA ARG A 228 -19.11 19.83 1.40
C ARG A 228 -20.48 19.19 1.18
N ALA A 229 -20.54 17.99 0.63
CA ALA A 229 -21.80 17.29 0.37
C ALA A 229 -22.57 17.02 1.67
N GLU A 230 -21.92 16.39 2.64
CA GLU A 230 -22.49 16.07 3.96
C GLU A 230 -22.96 17.33 4.69
N LEU A 231 -22.14 18.39 4.69
CA LEU A 231 -22.50 19.62 5.37
C LEU A 231 -23.71 20.31 4.67
N CYS A 232 -23.78 20.31 3.35
CA CYS A 232 -24.91 20.85 2.61
C CYS A 232 -26.21 20.07 2.88
N GLU A 233 -26.15 18.76 3.03
CA GLU A 233 -27.29 17.90 3.35
C GLU A 233 -27.79 18.20 4.76
N VAL A 234 -26.88 18.20 5.74
CA VAL A 234 -27.20 18.50 7.14
C VAL A 234 -27.77 19.91 7.31
N MET A 235 -27.23 20.90 6.57
CA MET A 235 -27.70 22.29 6.61
C MET A 235 -29.17 22.47 6.15
N SER A 236 -29.66 21.55 5.32
CA SER A 236 -31.03 21.54 4.85
C SER A 236 -31.99 20.66 5.67
N SER A 237 -31.49 20.02 6.74
CA SER A 237 -32.29 19.09 7.56
C SER A 237 -33.27 19.79 8.50
N GLU A 238 -34.40 19.13 8.76
CA GLU A 238 -35.46 19.65 9.66
C GLU A 238 -35.00 19.80 11.10
N TYR A 239 -34.12 18.93 11.57
CA TYR A 239 -33.61 19.02 12.95
C TYR A 239 -32.73 20.27 13.17
N LEU A 240 -32.06 20.76 12.15
CA LEU A 240 -31.29 22.00 12.23
C LEU A 240 -32.24 23.21 12.26
N LEU A 241 -33.33 23.15 11.50
CA LEU A 241 -34.40 24.15 11.56
C LEU A 241 -35.02 24.18 12.98
N LEU A 242 -35.34 23.01 13.54
CA LEU A 242 -35.87 22.90 14.89
C LEU A 242 -34.90 23.47 15.95
N ALA A 243 -33.59 23.25 15.80
CA ALA A 243 -32.60 23.83 16.69
C ALA A 243 -32.63 25.37 16.66
N ARG A 244 -32.83 25.94 15.48
CA ARG A 244 -32.94 27.40 15.30
C ARG A 244 -34.24 27.95 15.88
N THR A 245 -35.38 27.27 15.73
CA THR A 245 -36.66 27.68 16.34
C THR A 245 -36.63 27.63 17.85
N LYS A 246 -35.77 26.79 18.44
CA LYS A 246 -35.50 26.76 19.89
C LYS A 246 -34.56 27.87 20.38
N GLY A 247 -34.21 28.85 19.54
CA GLY A 247 -33.46 30.05 19.92
C GLY A 247 -31.95 29.99 19.66
N LEU A 248 -31.42 28.95 19.03
CA LEU A 248 -30.01 28.89 18.67
C LEU A 248 -29.73 29.87 17.50
N THR A 249 -28.65 30.63 17.61
CA THR A 249 -28.15 31.42 16.49
C THR A 249 -27.67 30.50 15.37
N LYS A 250 -27.59 31.03 14.14
CA LYS A 250 -27.11 30.27 12.97
C LYS A 250 -25.75 29.61 13.25
N ASN A 251 -24.80 30.35 13.82
CA ASN A 251 -23.45 29.84 14.12
C ASN A 251 -23.47 28.75 15.20
N GLN A 252 -24.29 28.93 16.23
CA GLN A 252 -24.45 27.90 17.28
C GLN A 252 -25.09 26.61 16.71
N ALA A 253 -26.09 26.73 15.85
CA ALA A 253 -26.72 25.59 15.21
C ALA A 253 -25.71 24.85 14.32
N ILE A 254 -24.88 25.58 13.54
CA ILE A 254 -23.84 24.99 12.69
C ILE A 254 -22.79 24.27 13.54
N THR A 255 -22.19 24.94 14.51
CA THR A 255 -21.03 24.38 15.26
C THR A 255 -21.45 23.23 16.18
N ARG A 256 -22.62 23.33 16.85
CA ARG A 256 -23.06 22.32 17.82
C ARG A 256 -23.76 21.14 17.19
N HIS A 257 -24.44 21.34 16.06
CA HIS A 257 -25.30 20.32 15.46
C HIS A 257 -24.87 19.94 14.04
N ALA A 258 -24.71 20.91 13.11
CA ALA A 258 -24.46 20.59 11.72
C ALA A 258 -23.09 19.93 11.53
N LEU A 259 -22.01 20.54 12.01
CA LEU A 259 -20.66 19.97 11.85
C LEU A 259 -20.56 18.59 12.52
N ARG A 260 -21.06 18.44 13.74
CA ARG A 260 -21.01 17.16 14.45
C ARG A 260 -21.68 16.04 13.67
N ASN A 261 -22.85 16.30 13.09
CA ASN A 261 -23.59 15.29 12.33
C ASN A 261 -22.98 15.04 10.94
N ALA A 262 -22.47 16.08 10.26
CA ALA A 262 -21.77 15.93 8.99
C ALA A 262 -20.47 15.13 9.12
N PHE A 263 -19.83 15.12 10.28
CA PHE A 263 -18.57 14.37 10.49
C PHE A 263 -18.78 12.85 10.73
N VAL A 264 -19.98 12.42 11.14
CA VAL A 264 -20.24 10.99 11.43
C VAL A 264 -19.91 10.10 10.21
N PRO A 265 -20.40 10.36 8.97
CA PRO A 265 -20.07 9.54 7.82
C PRO A 265 -18.63 9.74 7.32
N ILE A 266 -17.93 10.81 7.71
CA ILE A 266 -16.57 11.13 7.28
C ILE A 266 -15.53 10.37 8.12
N LEU A 267 -15.79 10.12 9.41
CA LEU A 267 -14.85 9.45 10.32
C LEU A 267 -14.34 8.09 9.80
N PRO A 268 -15.18 7.20 9.26
CA PRO A 268 -14.71 5.94 8.70
C PRO A 268 -13.75 6.12 7.51
N SER A 269 -13.98 7.12 6.66
CA SER A 269 -13.08 7.43 5.53
C SER A 269 -11.72 7.91 5.99
N ILE A 270 -11.67 8.72 7.07
CA ILE A 270 -10.41 9.17 7.68
C ILE A 270 -9.64 7.97 8.22
N LEU A 271 -10.31 7.06 8.93
CA LEU A 271 -9.68 5.84 9.44
C LEU A 271 -9.14 4.97 8.29
N ALA A 272 -9.93 4.81 7.21
CA ALA A 272 -9.51 4.08 6.02
C ALA A 272 -8.23 4.66 5.41
N GLU A 273 -8.13 5.98 5.32
CA GLU A 273 -6.96 6.68 4.79
C GLU A 273 -5.73 6.46 5.66
N PHE A 274 -5.87 6.60 6.99
CA PHE A 274 -4.77 6.33 7.92
C PHE A 274 -4.27 4.89 7.87
N ILE A 275 -5.15 3.94 7.64
CA ILE A 275 -4.74 2.53 7.50
C ILE A 275 -4.10 2.29 6.14
N GLY A 276 -4.59 2.95 5.08
CA GLY A 276 -4.02 2.93 3.73
C GLY A 276 -2.57 3.43 3.63
N VAL A 277 -2.08 4.15 4.65
CA VAL A 277 -0.69 4.66 4.72
C VAL A 277 0.36 3.56 4.55
N PHE A 278 0.05 2.33 4.97
CA PHE A 278 0.96 1.19 4.86
C PHE A 278 1.06 0.59 3.45
N SER A 279 0.19 1.00 2.52
CA SER A 279 0.14 0.36 1.19
C SER A 279 1.17 0.87 0.19
N GLY A 280 1.82 2.02 0.43
CA GLY A 280 2.73 2.64 -0.54
C GLY A 280 2.04 3.09 -1.83
N SER A 281 2.77 3.79 -2.68
CA SER A 281 2.31 4.21 -4.02
C SER A 281 3.28 3.73 -5.08
N MET A 282 2.97 2.60 -5.74
CA MET A 282 3.85 1.95 -6.71
C MET A 282 4.36 2.91 -7.79
N VAL A 283 3.44 3.64 -8.43
CA VAL A 283 3.78 4.53 -9.54
C VAL A 283 4.55 5.76 -9.08
N LEU A 284 4.11 6.40 -8.00
CA LEU A 284 4.71 7.62 -7.50
C LEU A 284 6.10 7.35 -6.90
N GLU A 285 6.25 6.28 -6.12
CA GLU A 285 7.53 5.87 -5.57
C GLU A 285 8.54 5.50 -6.67
N SER A 286 8.08 4.83 -7.74
CA SER A 286 8.93 4.49 -8.88
C SER A 286 9.36 5.74 -9.65
N LEU A 287 8.45 6.69 -9.93
CA LEU A 287 8.76 7.91 -10.66
C LEU A 287 9.76 8.82 -9.95
N TYR A 288 9.66 8.91 -8.63
CA TYR A 288 10.57 9.74 -7.81
C TYR A 288 11.75 8.93 -7.23
N ASN A 289 11.84 7.64 -7.59
CA ASN A 289 12.83 6.67 -7.11
C ASN A 289 12.90 6.58 -5.57
N ILE A 290 11.75 6.64 -4.90
CA ILE A 290 11.66 6.46 -3.44
C ILE A 290 11.98 5.00 -3.12
N PRO A 291 12.90 4.70 -2.19
CA PRO A 291 13.22 3.32 -1.80
C PRO A 291 12.14 2.75 -0.86
N GLY A 292 10.89 2.73 -1.31
CA GLY A 292 9.74 2.21 -0.60
C GLY A 292 9.27 0.86 -1.15
N ILE A 293 8.22 0.31 -0.52
CA ILE A 293 7.64 -0.99 -0.89
C ILE A 293 6.95 -0.95 -2.26
N GLY A 294 6.29 0.16 -2.62
CA GLY A 294 5.67 0.30 -3.94
C GLY A 294 6.70 0.32 -5.07
N ASN A 295 7.85 0.99 -4.88
CA ASN A 295 8.96 0.96 -5.84
C ASN A 295 9.61 -0.42 -5.89
N LEU A 296 9.70 -1.11 -4.74
CA LEU A 296 10.23 -2.47 -4.65
C LEU A 296 9.40 -3.43 -5.50
N TYR A 297 8.07 -3.33 -5.46
CA TYR A 297 7.17 -4.09 -6.33
C TYR A 297 7.53 -3.94 -7.82
N ILE A 298 7.64 -2.69 -8.28
CA ILE A 298 7.97 -2.42 -9.69
C ILE A 298 9.37 -2.94 -10.04
N LYS A 299 10.36 -2.72 -9.17
CA LYS A 299 11.74 -3.21 -9.38
C LYS A 299 11.80 -4.73 -9.44
N SER A 300 11.09 -5.44 -8.55
CA SER A 300 11.05 -6.91 -8.56
C SER A 300 10.46 -7.48 -9.85
N LEU A 301 9.45 -6.81 -10.40
CA LEU A 301 8.80 -7.21 -11.64
C LEU A 301 9.64 -6.91 -12.88
N THR A 302 10.39 -5.80 -12.88
CA THR A 302 11.14 -5.28 -14.04
C THR A 302 12.62 -5.66 -14.03
N ALA A 303 13.14 -6.20 -12.92
CA ALA A 303 14.52 -6.67 -12.82
C ALA A 303 14.82 -7.77 -13.85
N ASN A 304 16.09 -7.91 -14.21
CA ASN A 304 16.56 -8.97 -15.07
C ASN A 304 17.78 -9.68 -14.43
N PRO A 305 17.59 -10.90 -13.91
CA PRO A 305 16.35 -11.66 -13.84
C PRO A 305 15.32 -11.06 -12.87
N ARG A 306 14.03 -11.37 -13.06
CA ARG A 306 12.94 -10.93 -12.17
C ARG A 306 13.11 -11.51 -10.78
N ASP A 307 12.79 -10.71 -9.77
CA ASP A 307 12.83 -11.16 -8.38
C ASP A 307 11.46 -11.64 -7.91
N LEU A 308 11.12 -12.86 -8.29
CA LEU A 308 9.80 -13.44 -8.04
C LEU A 308 9.55 -13.69 -6.56
N ASN A 309 10.58 -13.95 -5.76
CA ASN A 309 10.43 -14.19 -4.33
C ASN A 309 10.15 -12.86 -3.60
N VAL A 310 10.89 -11.79 -3.89
CA VAL A 310 10.60 -10.47 -3.34
C VAL A 310 9.22 -9.99 -3.78
N LEU A 311 8.85 -10.18 -5.06
CA LEU A 311 7.53 -9.84 -5.58
C LEU A 311 6.40 -10.58 -4.82
N LEU A 312 6.57 -11.89 -4.58
CA LEU A 312 5.61 -12.72 -3.86
C LEU A 312 5.39 -12.22 -2.42
N VAL A 313 6.49 -11.93 -1.73
CA VAL A 313 6.44 -11.47 -0.33
C VAL A 313 5.86 -10.07 -0.24
N ASP A 314 6.19 -9.18 -1.18
CA ASP A 314 5.63 -7.83 -1.24
C ASP A 314 4.10 -7.88 -1.42
N MET A 315 3.60 -8.69 -2.36
CA MET A 315 2.17 -8.92 -2.53
C MET A 315 1.51 -9.56 -1.29
N ALA A 316 2.22 -10.46 -0.60
CA ALA A 316 1.74 -11.05 0.64
C ALA A 316 1.58 -9.99 1.74
N VAL A 317 2.57 -9.11 1.90
CA VAL A 317 2.52 -8.00 2.87
C VAL A 317 1.39 -7.04 2.54
N PHE A 318 1.22 -6.61 1.28
CA PHE A 318 0.08 -5.79 0.87
C PHE A 318 -1.26 -6.44 1.18
N THR A 319 -1.39 -7.75 0.91
CA THR A 319 -2.62 -8.51 1.20
C THR A 319 -2.91 -8.55 2.70
N ILE A 320 -1.92 -8.89 3.52
CA ILE A 320 -2.07 -8.97 4.98
C ILE A 320 -2.42 -7.61 5.57
N VAL A 321 -1.69 -6.56 5.17
CA VAL A 321 -1.96 -5.18 5.62
C VAL A 321 -3.35 -4.74 5.20
N GLY A 322 -3.77 -4.99 3.96
CA GLY A 322 -5.12 -4.66 3.47
C GLY A 322 -6.23 -5.37 4.23
N LEU A 323 -6.06 -6.65 4.57
CA LEU A 323 -7.03 -7.40 5.36
C LEU A 323 -7.09 -6.94 6.83
N LEU A 324 -5.94 -6.65 7.44
CA LEU A 324 -5.88 -6.05 8.78
C LEU A 324 -6.57 -4.68 8.80
N ALA A 325 -6.32 -3.89 7.76
CA ALA A 325 -7.02 -2.62 7.53
C ALA A 325 -8.54 -2.80 7.52
N GLY A 326 -9.02 -3.76 6.73
CA GLY A 326 -10.44 -4.10 6.65
C GLY A 326 -11.04 -4.50 8.01
N ILE A 327 -10.33 -5.33 8.79
CA ILE A 327 -10.77 -5.72 10.14
C ILE A 327 -10.88 -4.48 11.05
N VAL A 328 -9.86 -3.62 11.06
CA VAL A 328 -9.87 -2.41 11.90
C VAL A 328 -11.01 -1.48 11.52
N LEU A 329 -11.26 -1.30 10.21
CA LEU A 329 -12.40 -0.52 9.72
C LEU A 329 -13.74 -1.12 10.15
N ASP A 330 -13.96 -2.41 9.93
CA ASP A 330 -15.19 -3.10 10.32
C ASP A 330 -15.47 -2.98 11.83
N LEU A 331 -14.45 -3.13 12.65
CA LEU A 331 -14.57 -2.96 14.11
C LEU A 331 -14.86 -1.51 14.48
N SER A 332 -14.20 -0.56 13.81
CA SER A 332 -14.37 0.88 14.04
C SER A 332 -15.79 1.34 13.72
N TYR A 333 -16.41 0.83 12.64
CA TYR A 333 -17.80 1.12 12.32
C TYR A 333 -18.75 0.78 13.47
N GLY A 334 -18.54 -0.36 14.14
CA GLY A 334 -19.34 -0.76 15.31
C GLY A 334 -19.20 0.17 16.51
N PHE A 335 -18.12 0.97 16.61
CA PHE A 335 -17.94 1.99 17.66
C PHE A 335 -18.49 3.36 17.23
N ILE A 336 -18.35 3.73 15.95
CA ILE A 336 -18.72 5.06 15.44
C ILE A 336 -20.22 5.16 15.23
N ASP A 337 -20.88 4.13 14.71
CA ASP A 337 -22.34 4.13 14.45
C ASP A 337 -23.08 3.14 15.38
N PRO A 338 -23.72 3.64 16.47
CA PRO A 338 -24.51 2.80 17.37
C PRO A 338 -25.72 2.12 16.71
N ARG A 339 -26.18 2.61 15.53
CA ARG A 339 -27.33 2.04 14.80
C ARG A 339 -27.02 0.67 14.24
N ILE A 340 -25.78 0.40 13.87
CA ILE A 340 -25.33 -0.91 13.41
C ILE A 340 -25.41 -1.95 14.53
N ARG A 341 -25.23 -1.53 15.81
CA ARG A 341 -25.38 -2.41 16.98
C ARG A 341 -26.81 -2.89 17.20
N MET A 342 -27.81 -2.13 16.78
CA MET A 342 -29.23 -2.44 17.05
C MET A 342 -29.82 -3.36 15.97
N GLY A 343 -29.29 -3.39 14.75
CA GLY A 343 -29.71 -4.32 13.70
C GLY A 343 -29.41 -5.80 14.00
N GLU A 344 -28.37 -6.09 14.79
CA GLU A 344 -28.00 -7.45 15.19
C GLU A 344 -28.92 -8.07 16.29
N LYS A 345 -29.76 -7.29 16.95
CA LYS A 345 -30.68 -7.81 17.97
C LYS A 345 -32.00 -8.35 17.42
N ASN A 346 -32.29 -8.09 16.13
CA ASN A 346 -33.53 -8.48 15.46
C ASN A 346 -33.31 -9.47 14.29
N ALA A 347 -32.12 -10.04 14.14
CA ALA A 347 -31.77 -11.12 13.24
C ALA A 347 -31.22 -12.30 14.07
#